data_b03c75ef002f8899286b4c8d5c2905ca
#
_entry.id   b03c75ef002f8899286b4c8d5c2905ca
#
_cell.length_a   1.000
_cell.length_b   1.000
_cell.length_c   1.000
_cell.angle_alpha   90.00
_cell.angle_beta   90.00
_cell.angle_gamma   90.00
#
_symmetry.space_group_name_H-M   'P 1'
#
loop_
_entity.id
_entity.type
_entity.pdbx_description
1 polymer ?
#
loop_
_entity_poly.entity_id
_entity_poly.type
_entity_poly.pdbx_seq_one_letter_code
_entity_poly.pdbx_strand_id
1 'polypeptide(L)'
;VITIDGEYRALPWHGISAGRTRAGILLGEEYSYIHAVECPEDRESEDYLRVFRMDRKTFLQILQGENTAHQEWEKPELERDSSDYVTRVRLGDEMLQGESVRTLLHLPSSCFYVDDSEEILRITVKGNGHGFGISLYTADRMIREGMCWEEVIQKFYENAECITLF
;
A
#
# COMPACT_ATOMS: atom_id res chain seq x y z
N VAL A 1 1.78 9.65 -25.31
CA VAL A 1 0.61 9.58 -24.41
C VAL A 1 0.24 8.12 -24.22
N ILE A 2 -0.20 7.75 -23.01
CA ILE A 2 -0.65 6.39 -22.69
C ILE A 2 -2.18 6.40 -22.60
N THR A 3 -2.81 5.42 -23.25
CA THR A 3 -4.26 5.18 -23.19
C THR A 3 -4.52 3.75 -22.67
N ILE A 4 -5.68 3.53 -22.09
CA ILE A 4 -6.22 2.22 -21.72
C ILE A 4 -7.51 2.01 -22.50
N ASP A 5 -7.57 0.97 -23.32
CA ASP A 5 -8.69 0.72 -24.26
C ASP A 5 -9.01 1.94 -25.14
N GLY A 6 -7.98 2.69 -25.57
CA GLY A 6 -8.11 3.91 -26.35
C GLY A 6 -8.54 5.16 -25.60
N GLU A 7 -8.76 5.09 -24.27
CA GLU A 7 -9.19 6.20 -23.43
C GLU A 7 -8.07 6.68 -22.48
N TYR A 8 -8.12 7.97 -22.12
CA TYR A 8 -7.24 8.52 -21.11
C TYR A 8 -7.74 8.11 -19.71
N ARG A 9 -6.94 7.30 -19.01
CA ARG A 9 -7.24 6.85 -17.65
C ARG A 9 -6.13 7.17 -16.69
N ALA A 10 -6.45 7.17 -15.39
CA ALA A 10 -5.45 7.36 -14.34
C ALA A 10 -4.46 6.19 -14.33
N LEU A 11 -3.16 6.51 -14.26
CA LEU A 11 -2.09 5.53 -14.12
C LEU A 11 -1.40 5.73 -12.76
N PRO A 12 -1.99 5.23 -11.66
CA PRO A 12 -1.42 5.40 -10.34
C PRO A 12 -0.06 4.73 -10.22
N TRP A 13 0.81 5.33 -9.42
CA TRP A 13 2.13 4.79 -9.13
C TRP A 13 2.51 5.04 -7.67
N HIS A 14 3.47 4.30 -7.17
CA HIS A 14 3.99 4.43 -5.82
C HIS A 14 5.48 4.06 -5.78
N GLY A 15 6.16 4.40 -4.70
CA GLY A 15 7.61 4.22 -4.61
C GLY A 15 8.02 2.75 -4.57
N ILE A 16 7.48 1.99 -3.61
CA ILE A 16 7.87 0.61 -3.31
C ILE A 16 6.62 -0.16 -2.87
N SER A 17 6.32 -1.28 -3.51
CA SER A 17 5.21 -2.14 -3.07
C SER A 17 5.60 -2.97 -1.83
N ALA A 18 4.64 -3.66 -1.23
CA ALA A 18 4.91 -4.62 -0.16
C ALA A 18 5.44 -5.98 -0.68
N GLY A 19 5.99 -6.01 -1.89
CA GLY A 19 6.44 -7.20 -2.63
C GLY A 19 5.43 -7.68 -3.67
N ARG A 20 4.22 -7.09 -3.67
CA ARG A 20 3.18 -7.25 -4.67
C ARG A 20 2.30 -6.00 -4.70
N THR A 21 1.92 -5.55 -5.91
CA THR A 21 0.96 -4.44 -6.05
C THR A 21 -0.47 -4.92 -5.84
N ARG A 22 -1.38 -3.98 -5.64
CA ARG A 22 -2.81 -4.24 -5.40
C ARG A 22 -3.58 -4.22 -6.71
N ALA A 23 -4.59 -5.09 -6.84
CA ALA A 23 -5.49 -5.09 -7.99
C ALA A 23 -6.44 -3.88 -7.94
N GLY A 24 -6.61 -3.20 -9.07
CA GLY A 24 -7.44 -2.01 -9.17
C GLY A 24 -8.92 -2.25 -8.89
N ILE A 25 -9.41 -3.47 -9.10
CA ILE A 25 -10.80 -3.85 -8.76
C ILE A 25 -11.17 -3.55 -7.28
N LEU A 26 -10.17 -3.46 -6.40
CA LEU A 26 -10.38 -3.05 -5.00
C LEU A 26 -10.78 -1.57 -4.84
N LEU A 27 -10.58 -0.75 -5.88
CA LEU A 27 -10.99 0.66 -5.95
C LEU A 27 -12.36 0.81 -6.62
N GLY A 28 -12.76 -0.16 -7.47
CA GLY A 28 -13.98 -0.17 -8.26
C GLY A 28 -13.77 -0.88 -9.60
N GLU A 29 -14.87 -1.29 -10.26
CA GLU A 29 -14.80 -1.99 -11.54
C GLU A 29 -14.12 -1.16 -12.64
N GLU A 30 -14.25 0.17 -12.60
CA GLU A 30 -13.64 1.10 -13.52
C GLU A 30 -12.10 1.11 -13.46
N TYR A 31 -11.49 0.56 -12.40
CA TYR A 31 -10.05 0.43 -12.21
C TYR A 31 -9.54 -1.00 -12.46
N SER A 32 -10.37 -1.91 -12.99
CA SER A 32 -10.00 -3.32 -13.24
C SER A 32 -8.76 -3.50 -14.12
N TYR A 33 -8.45 -2.51 -14.96
CA TYR A 33 -7.26 -2.48 -15.81
C TYR A 33 -5.93 -2.41 -15.02
N ILE A 34 -5.94 -2.13 -13.71
CA ILE A 34 -4.75 -2.09 -12.86
C ILE A 34 -4.48 -3.49 -12.33
N HIS A 35 -3.39 -4.10 -12.77
CA HIS A 35 -3.02 -5.45 -12.34
C HIS A 35 -2.41 -5.50 -10.95
N ALA A 36 -2.59 -6.63 -10.26
CA ALA A 36 -1.76 -7.01 -9.13
C ALA A 36 -0.52 -7.72 -9.65
N VAL A 37 0.66 -7.12 -9.49
CA VAL A 37 1.94 -7.58 -10.03
C VAL A 37 2.88 -7.97 -8.90
N GLU A 38 3.54 -9.12 -9.04
CA GLU A 38 4.62 -9.51 -8.12
C GLU A 38 5.83 -8.61 -8.35
N CYS A 39 6.35 -8.04 -7.28
CA CYS A 39 7.46 -7.11 -7.25
C CYS A 39 8.50 -7.56 -6.20
N PRO A 40 9.13 -8.74 -6.38
CA PRO A 40 10.09 -9.27 -5.41
C PRO A 40 11.31 -8.37 -5.23
N GLU A 41 11.69 -7.61 -6.26
CA GLU A 41 12.82 -6.67 -6.28
C GLU A 41 12.62 -5.53 -5.26
N ASP A 42 11.37 -5.15 -4.97
CA ASP A 42 11.05 -4.11 -3.99
C ASP A 42 11.62 -4.42 -2.61
N ARG A 43 11.79 -5.72 -2.28
CA ARG A 43 12.37 -6.18 -1.00
C ARG A 43 13.85 -5.88 -0.85
N GLU A 44 14.54 -5.56 -1.95
CA GLU A 44 15.96 -5.18 -1.94
C GLU A 44 16.17 -3.69 -1.60
N SER A 45 15.10 -2.90 -1.61
CA SER A 45 15.18 -1.48 -1.26
C SER A 45 15.45 -1.29 0.23
N GLU A 46 16.36 -0.39 0.56
CA GLU A 46 16.64 0.01 1.95
C GLU A 46 15.39 0.61 2.65
N ASP A 47 14.46 1.18 1.87
CA ASP A 47 13.20 1.75 2.33
C ASP A 47 12.04 0.74 2.39
N TYR A 48 12.28 -0.53 2.06
CA TYR A 48 11.23 -1.55 2.01
C TYR A 48 10.60 -1.85 3.36
N LEU A 49 11.42 -1.90 4.43
CA LEU A 49 10.99 -2.28 5.76
C LEU A 49 11.29 -1.16 6.77
N ARG A 50 10.25 -0.68 7.45
CA ARG A 50 10.39 0.31 8.52
C ARG A 50 9.71 -0.16 9.78
N VAL A 51 10.28 0.19 10.94
CA VAL A 51 9.75 -0.17 12.26
C VAL A 51 9.52 1.11 13.05
N PHE A 52 8.28 1.29 13.51
CA PHE A 52 7.85 2.37 14.39
C PHE A 52 7.58 1.80 15.78
N ARG A 53 7.80 2.61 16.80
CA ARG A 53 7.52 2.24 18.18
C ARG A 53 6.71 3.35 18.84
N MET A 54 5.65 2.96 19.53
CA MET A 54 4.84 3.88 20.33
C MET A 54 4.16 3.14 21.48
N ASP A 55 3.79 3.85 22.53
CA ASP A 55 3.01 3.26 23.60
C ASP A 55 1.54 3.09 23.20
N ARG A 56 0.84 2.16 23.88
CA ARG A 56 -0.54 1.79 23.58
C ARG A 56 -1.50 2.97 23.71
N LYS A 57 -1.27 3.84 24.70
CA LYS A 57 -2.12 5.01 24.95
C LYS A 57 -2.03 6.00 23.80
N THR A 58 -0.82 6.32 23.34
CA THR A 58 -0.59 7.19 22.18
C THR A 58 -1.24 6.61 20.92
N PHE A 59 -1.12 5.30 20.69
CA PHE A 59 -1.76 4.62 19.56
C PHE A 59 -3.29 4.82 19.58
N LEU A 60 -3.94 4.56 20.75
CA LEU A 60 -5.38 4.74 20.91
C LEU A 60 -5.79 6.21 20.73
N GLN A 61 -5.06 7.15 21.33
CA GLN A 61 -5.35 8.58 21.22
C GLN A 61 -5.29 9.09 19.77
N ILE A 62 -4.33 8.61 18.99
CA ILE A 62 -4.21 8.99 17.57
C ILE A 62 -5.38 8.44 16.75
N LEU A 63 -5.82 7.22 17.01
CA LEU A 63 -6.85 6.56 16.19
C LEU A 63 -8.27 6.92 16.60
N GLN A 64 -8.54 7.12 17.89
CA GLN A 64 -9.89 7.31 18.46
C GLN A 64 -10.10 8.67 19.15
N GLY A 65 -9.04 9.48 19.29
CA GLY A 65 -9.09 10.79 19.94
C GLY A 65 -8.85 10.75 21.47
N GLU A 66 -8.94 11.92 22.12
CA GLU A 66 -8.51 12.11 23.51
C GLU A 66 -9.37 11.39 24.57
N ASN A 67 -10.57 10.95 24.22
CA ASN A 67 -11.53 10.37 25.18
C ASN A 67 -11.20 8.91 25.60
N THR A 68 -10.04 8.39 25.23
CA THR A 68 -9.60 6.99 25.46
C THR A 68 -8.89 6.77 26.81
N ALA A 69 -8.88 7.75 27.70
CA ALA A 69 -8.10 7.70 28.96
C ALA A 69 -8.43 6.53 29.91
N HIS A 70 -9.58 5.85 29.71
CA HIS A 70 -10.04 4.71 30.51
C HIS A 70 -10.28 3.43 29.70
N GLN A 71 -9.90 3.42 28.41
CA GLN A 71 -10.08 2.24 27.57
C GLN A 71 -8.99 1.21 27.87
N GLU A 72 -9.41 -0.03 28.14
CA GLU A 72 -8.49 -1.15 28.25
C GLU A 72 -7.88 -1.43 26.88
N TRP A 73 -6.62 -1.88 26.86
CA TRP A 73 -5.95 -2.22 25.63
C TRP A 73 -6.53 -3.51 25.05
N GLU A 74 -7.01 -3.41 23.83
CA GLU A 74 -7.32 -4.55 22.97
C GLU A 74 -6.43 -4.50 21.72
N LYS A 75 -5.89 -5.64 21.35
CA LYS A 75 -5.08 -5.72 20.13
C LYS A 75 -5.95 -5.46 18.91
N PRO A 76 -5.56 -4.54 18.01
CA PRO A 76 -6.33 -4.30 16.80
C PRO A 76 -6.38 -5.54 15.89
N GLU A 77 -7.57 -5.87 15.40
CA GLU A 77 -7.74 -6.88 14.36
C GLU A 77 -7.56 -6.23 12.99
N LEU A 78 -6.74 -6.86 12.13
CA LEU A 78 -6.37 -6.32 10.82
C LEU A 78 -6.95 -7.21 9.72
N GLU A 79 -7.89 -6.67 8.94
CA GLU A 79 -8.33 -7.29 7.69
C GLU A 79 -7.40 -6.87 6.54
N ARG A 80 -7.07 -7.81 5.64
CA ARG A 80 -6.11 -7.58 4.55
C ARG A 80 -6.66 -7.99 3.21
N ASP A 81 -6.17 -7.34 2.15
CA ASP A 81 -6.37 -7.81 0.79
C ASP A 81 -5.36 -8.91 0.40
N SER A 82 -5.50 -9.42 -0.82
CA SER A 82 -4.65 -10.49 -1.36
C SER A 82 -3.18 -10.09 -1.56
N SER A 83 -2.86 -8.80 -1.45
CA SER A 83 -1.51 -8.24 -1.55
C SER A 83 -0.94 -7.82 -0.18
N ASP A 84 -1.58 -8.29 0.92
CA ASP A 84 -1.16 -8.08 2.32
C ASP A 84 -1.35 -6.65 2.86
N TYR A 85 -1.98 -5.75 2.11
CA TYR A 85 -2.31 -4.42 2.61
C TYR A 85 -3.53 -4.47 3.52
N VAL A 86 -3.47 -3.74 4.64
CA VAL A 86 -4.58 -3.61 5.58
C VAL A 86 -5.69 -2.79 4.92
N THR A 87 -6.86 -3.41 4.81
CA THR A 87 -8.08 -2.77 4.30
C THR A 87 -8.91 -2.18 5.42
N ARG A 88 -9.00 -2.88 6.56
CA ARG A 88 -9.73 -2.43 7.75
C ARG A 88 -8.98 -2.76 9.02
N VAL A 89 -9.20 -1.93 10.02
CA VAL A 89 -8.69 -2.08 11.39
C VAL A 89 -9.87 -2.02 12.33
N ARG A 90 -10.11 -3.11 13.05
CA ARG A 90 -11.08 -3.13 14.16
C ARG A 90 -10.35 -2.80 15.46
N LEU A 91 -10.88 -1.86 16.20
CA LEU A 91 -10.36 -1.44 17.50
C LEU A 91 -11.54 -1.30 18.49
N GLY A 92 -11.77 -2.34 19.28
CA GLY A 92 -13.00 -2.48 20.05
C GLY A 92 -14.23 -2.53 19.13
N ASP A 93 -15.19 -1.64 19.35
CA ASP A 93 -16.41 -1.52 18.54
C ASP A 93 -16.22 -0.66 17.27
N GLU A 94 -15.07 0.01 17.12
CA GLU A 94 -14.81 0.87 15.98
C GLU A 94 -14.15 0.13 14.81
N MET A 95 -14.53 0.55 13.59
CA MET A 95 -13.96 0.04 12.35
C MET A 95 -13.38 1.20 11.54
N LEU A 96 -12.07 1.20 11.36
CA LEU A 96 -11.32 2.20 10.60
C LEU A 96 -10.85 1.63 9.25
N GLN A 97 -10.75 2.48 8.23
CA GLN A 97 -10.12 2.09 6.97
C GLN A 97 -8.58 2.04 7.15
N GLY A 98 -7.93 1.04 6.56
CA GLY A 98 -6.48 0.87 6.65
C GLY A 98 -5.68 2.10 6.18
N GLU A 99 -6.12 2.76 5.10
CA GLU A 99 -5.51 3.99 4.61
C GLU A 99 -5.71 5.18 5.58
N SER A 100 -6.83 5.23 6.31
CA SER A 100 -7.04 6.23 7.36
C SER A 100 -6.05 6.03 8.51
N VAL A 101 -5.88 4.78 8.96
CA VAL A 101 -4.91 4.43 10.01
C VAL A 101 -3.48 4.75 9.55
N ARG A 102 -3.12 4.39 8.30
CA ARG A 102 -1.84 4.78 7.69
C ARG A 102 -1.60 6.27 7.79
N THR A 103 -2.59 7.09 7.42
CA THR A 103 -2.50 8.55 7.41
C THR A 103 -2.35 9.12 8.82
N LEU A 104 -3.18 8.66 9.75
CA LEU A 104 -3.17 9.11 11.15
C LEU A 104 -1.85 8.80 11.86
N LEU A 105 -1.30 7.61 11.63
CA LEU A 105 -0.03 7.16 12.21
C LEU A 105 1.21 7.58 11.40
N HIS A 106 1.03 8.33 10.30
CA HIS A 106 2.11 8.75 9.37
C HIS A 106 2.95 7.58 8.87
N LEU A 107 2.32 6.42 8.60
CA LEU A 107 3.01 5.24 8.08
C LEU A 107 3.28 5.36 6.58
N PRO A 108 4.40 4.84 6.07
CA PRO A 108 4.75 4.90 4.66
C PRO A 108 3.78 4.11 3.77
N SER A 109 3.20 3.01 4.26
CA SER A 109 2.19 2.22 3.55
C SER A 109 1.14 1.65 4.49
N SER A 110 0.02 1.15 3.95
CA SER A 110 -0.99 0.39 4.72
C SER A 110 -0.66 -1.10 4.85
N CYS A 111 0.50 -1.57 4.36
CA CYS A 111 0.98 -2.90 4.67
C CYS A 111 1.76 -2.89 6.00
N PHE A 112 1.04 -2.86 7.11
CA PHE A 112 1.64 -2.80 8.45
C PHE A 112 1.16 -3.94 9.35
N TYR A 113 1.97 -4.25 10.37
CA TYR A 113 1.72 -5.28 11.39
C TYR A 113 1.92 -4.64 12.76
N VAL A 114 1.07 -4.99 13.71
CA VAL A 114 1.15 -4.50 15.09
C VAL A 114 1.53 -5.67 16.00
N ASP A 115 2.70 -5.56 16.61
CA ASP A 115 3.20 -6.47 17.63
C ASP A 115 3.08 -5.78 19.00
N ASP A 116 2.33 -6.39 19.90
CA ASP A 116 2.02 -5.94 21.25
C ASP A 116 2.55 -6.88 22.35
N SER A 117 3.50 -7.74 21.99
CA SER A 117 4.15 -8.68 22.92
C SER A 117 4.94 -7.98 24.04
N GLU A 118 5.35 -6.74 23.81
CA GLU A 118 6.01 -5.87 24.77
C GLU A 118 5.09 -4.72 25.22
N GLU A 119 5.51 -3.94 26.23
CA GLU A 119 4.79 -2.75 26.70
C GLU A 119 4.69 -1.67 25.60
N ILE A 120 5.74 -1.53 24.82
CA ILE A 120 5.80 -0.62 23.67
C ILE A 120 5.40 -1.38 22.40
N LEU A 121 4.38 -0.89 21.71
CA LEU A 121 3.97 -1.44 20.42
C LEU A 121 5.07 -1.30 19.39
N ARG A 122 5.28 -2.36 18.61
CA ARG A 122 6.15 -2.38 17.46
C ARG A 122 5.30 -2.48 16.19
N ILE A 123 5.30 -1.42 15.38
CA ILE A 123 4.59 -1.37 14.11
C ILE A 123 5.60 -1.56 13.00
N THR A 124 5.54 -2.73 12.35
CA THR A 124 6.39 -3.05 11.20
C THR A 124 5.63 -2.75 9.92
N VAL A 125 6.22 -1.97 9.02
CA VAL A 125 5.59 -1.53 7.77
C VAL A 125 6.44 -1.96 6.59
N LYS A 126 5.81 -2.54 5.56
CA LYS A 126 6.44 -2.92 4.29
C LYS A 126 6.00 -1.97 3.19
N GLY A 127 6.97 -1.60 2.32
CA GLY A 127 6.73 -0.75 1.17
C GLY A 127 6.53 0.74 1.49
N ASN A 128 6.35 1.53 0.44
CA ASN A 128 6.15 2.98 0.49
C ASN A 128 5.16 3.41 -0.59
N GLY A 129 3.94 3.74 -0.18
CA GLY A 129 2.84 4.16 -1.02
C GLY A 129 1.58 3.31 -0.83
N HIS A 130 0.57 3.56 -1.67
CA HIS A 130 -0.76 2.94 -1.59
C HIS A 130 -0.84 1.54 -2.23
N GLY A 131 0.20 1.12 -2.98
CA GLY A 131 0.32 -0.20 -3.58
C GLY A 131 -0.42 -0.40 -4.92
N PHE A 132 -1.17 0.56 -5.44
CA PHE A 132 -1.85 0.44 -6.73
C PHE A 132 -0.98 0.91 -7.89
N GLY A 133 -1.06 0.20 -9.03
CA GLY A 133 -0.34 0.51 -10.25
C GLY A 133 1.17 0.27 -10.14
N ILE A 134 1.98 1.10 -10.80
CA ILE A 134 3.44 0.88 -10.92
C ILE A 134 4.15 1.04 -9.59
N SER A 135 4.97 0.04 -9.21
CA SER A 135 6.07 0.23 -8.28
C SER A 135 7.26 0.83 -9.03
N LEU A 136 7.66 2.04 -8.65
CA LEU A 136 8.78 2.73 -9.31
C LEU A 136 10.11 1.98 -9.13
N TYR A 137 10.34 1.37 -7.97
CA TYR A 137 11.54 0.59 -7.71
C TYR A 137 11.63 -0.62 -8.63
N THR A 138 10.57 -1.43 -8.71
CA THR A 138 10.51 -2.58 -9.62
C THR A 138 10.58 -2.14 -11.08
N ALA A 139 9.91 -1.06 -11.48
CA ALA A 139 9.97 -0.52 -12.84
C ALA A 139 11.40 -0.10 -13.24
N ASP A 140 12.14 0.58 -12.36
CA ASP A 140 13.54 0.93 -12.59
C ASP A 140 14.41 -0.32 -12.78
N ARG A 141 14.20 -1.37 -11.98
CA ARG A 141 14.93 -2.65 -12.11
C ARG A 141 14.64 -3.33 -13.43
N MET A 142 13.36 -3.41 -13.85
CA MET A 142 12.97 -4.02 -15.14
C MET A 142 13.62 -3.29 -16.32
N ILE A 143 13.67 -1.96 -16.32
CA ILE A 143 14.31 -1.15 -17.36
C ILE A 143 15.82 -1.40 -17.38
N ARG A 144 16.48 -1.47 -16.22
CA ARG A 144 17.92 -1.78 -16.13
C ARG A 144 18.25 -3.18 -16.62
N GLU A 145 17.32 -4.12 -16.53
CA GLU A 145 17.44 -5.49 -17.04
C GLU A 145 17.12 -5.60 -18.55
N GLY A 146 16.78 -4.49 -19.18
CA GLY A 146 16.61 -4.38 -20.64
C GLY A 146 15.17 -4.39 -21.14
N MET A 147 14.18 -4.36 -20.26
CA MET A 147 12.77 -4.22 -20.64
C MET A 147 12.51 -2.79 -21.14
N CYS A 148 11.77 -2.62 -22.23
CA CYS A 148 11.38 -1.27 -22.66
C CYS A 148 10.26 -0.71 -21.76
N TRP A 149 10.11 0.60 -21.76
CA TRP A 149 9.14 1.25 -20.85
C TRP A 149 7.68 0.90 -21.21
N GLU A 150 7.38 0.63 -22.48
CA GLU A 150 6.07 0.17 -22.93
C GLU A 150 5.71 -1.18 -22.32
N GLU A 151 6.65 -2.12 -22.32
CA GLU A 151 6.47 -3.43 -21.69
C GLU A 151 6.26 -3.32 -20.19
N VAL A 152 6.99 -2.42 -19.53
CA VAL A 152 6.78 -2.13 -18.09
C VAL A 152 5.36 -1.63 -17.84
N ILE A 153 4.88 -0.66 -18.64
CA ILE A 153 3.51 -0.12 -18.50
C ILE A 153 2.48 -1.23 -18.69
N GLN A 154 2.60 -2.05 -19.74
CA GLN A 154 1.66 -3.15 -20.03
C GLN A 154 1.64 -4.24 -18.97
N LYS A 155 2.72 -4.40 -18.20
CA LYS A 155 2.76 -5.34 -17.08
C LYS A 155 1.86 -4.93 -15.93
N PHE A 156 1.72 -3.62 -15.69
CA PHE A 156 0.92 -3.07 -14.59
C PHE A 156 -0.49 -2.67 -15.00
N TYR A 157 -0.71 -2.40 -16.29
CA TYR A 157 -2.01 -1.92 -16.79
C TYR A 157 -2.43 -2.73 -18.02
N GLU A 158 -3.59 -3.35 -17.92
CA GLU A 158 -4.21 -4.11 -19.00
C GLU A 158 -4.57 -3.18 -20.16
N ASN A 159 -4.34 -3.64 -21.41
CA ASN A 159 -4.66 -2.91 -22.61
C ASN A 159 -4.05 -1.50 -22.71
N ALA A 160 -2.90 -1.30 -22.06
CA ALA A 160 -2.17 -0.04 -22.16
C ALA A 160 -1.52 0.10 -23.54
N GLU A 161 -1.81 1.20 -24.22
CA GLU A 161 -1.24 1.55 -25.52
C GLU A 161 -0.49 2.89 -25.44
N CYS A 162 0.70 2.92 -26.06
CA CYS A 162 1.54 4.11 -26.12
C CYS A 162 1.36 4.80 -27.46
N ILE A 163 0.76 5.97 -27.49
CA ILE A 163 0.47 6.75 -28.70
C ILE A 163 1.42 7.93 -28.80
N THR A 164 2.17 8.02 -29.91
CA THR A 164 2.97 9.21 -30.22
C THR A 164 2.05 10.29 -30.80
N LEU A 165 1.98 11.44 -30.17
CA LEU A 165 1.30 12.62 -30.72
C LEU A 165 2.29 13.35 -31.63
N PHE A 166 1.96 13.45 -32.90
CA PHE A 166 2.68 14.23 -33.89
C PHE A 166 2.17 15.68 -33.91
#